data_1b8b7a0ba844bf6c24e1dd45c5867295
#
_entry.id   1b8b7a0ba844bf6c24e1dd45c5867295
#
_cell.length_a   1.000
_cell.length_b   1.000
_cell.length_c   1.000
_cell.angle_alpha   90.00
_cell.angle_beta   90.00
_cell.angle_gamma   90.00
#
_symmetry.space_group_name_H-M   'P 1'
#
loop_
_entity.id
_entity.type
_entity.pdbx_description
1 polymer ?
#
loop_
_entity_poly.entity_id
_entity_poly.type
_entity_poly.pdbx_seq_one_letter_code
_entity_poly.pdbx_strand_id
1 'polypeptide(L)' 'VRVALSSGCEMLERMNGDLKEVDWRETLGSLKNSLVYRVASQHISHAACPVPSAILKAIEVEVGAALSQDVTMTIERS' A
#
# COMPACT_ATOMS: atom_id res chain seq x y z
N VAL A 1 -8.46 -8.02 -7.13
CA VAL A 1 -7.18 -7.33 -7.40
C VAL A 1 -6.04 -8.07 -6.73
N ARG A 2 -4.98 -8.27 -7.45
CA ARG A 2 -3.75 -8.86 -6.94
C ARG A 2 -2.75 -7.77 -6.59
N VAL A 3 -2.11 -7.90 -5.45
CA VAL A 3 -1.05 -6.99 -5.03
C VAL A 3 0.24 -7.78 -4.88
N ALA A 4 1.29 -7.32 -5.54
CA ALA A 4 2.62 -7.91 -5.44
C ALA A 4 3.62 -6.82 -5.08
N LEU A 5 4.38 -7.06 -4.02
CA LEU A 5 5.40 -6.13 -3.53
C LEU A 5 6.79 -6.70 -3.76
N SER A 6 7.70 -5.84 -4.23
CA SER A 6 9.11 -6.16 -4.36
C SER A 6 9.90 -5.08 -3.65
N SER A 7 10.66 -5.45 -2.64
CA SER A 7 11.37 -4.49 -1.81
C SER A 7 12.53 -5.16 -1.08
N GLY A 8 13.54 -4.37 -0.73
CA GLY A 8 14.61 -4.83 0.16
C GLY A 8 14.20 -4.87 1.62
N CYS A 9 12.99 -4.45 1.96
CA CYS A 9 12.48 -4.43 3.33
C CYS A 9 11.69 -5.71 3.61
N GLU A 10 12.13 -6.52 4.57
CA GLU A 10 11.44 -7.76 4.93
C GLU A 10 10.02 -7.54 5.43
N MET A 11 9.76 -6.43 6.12
CA MET A 11 8.42 -6.12 6.61
C MET A 11 7.44 -5.97 5.45
N LEU A 12 7.86 -5.33 4.37
CA LEU A 12 7.04 -5.17 3.18
C LEU A 12 6.85 -6.48 2.43
N GLU A 13 7.91 -7.28 2.33
CA GLU A 13 7.82 -8.58 1.65
C GLU A 13 6.83 -9.52 2.34
N ARG A 14 6.74 -9.45 3.68
CA ARG A 14 5.79 -10.29 4.44
C ARG A 14 4.34 -9.94 4.15
N MET A 15 4.07 -8.73 3.71
CA MET A 15 2.71 -8.31 3.36
C MET A 15 2.18 -9.00 2.11
N ASN A 16 3.04 -9.57 1.27
CA ASN A 16 2.62 -10.21 0.03
C ASN A 16 1.61 -11.34 0.27
N GLY A 17 1.81 -12.13 1.32
CA GLY A 17 0.90 -13.23 1.64
C GLY A 17 -0.52 -12.76 1.91
N ASP A 18 -0.65 -11.65 2.63
CA ASP A 18 -1.94 -11.12 3.03
C ASP A 18 -2.62 -10.28 1.94
N LEU A 19 -1.84 -9.76 0.98
CA LEU A 19 -2.34 -8.87 -0.07
C LEU A 19 -2.39 -9.52 -1.46
N LYS A 20 -2.10 -10.81 -1.54
CA LYS A 20 -2.00 -11.52 -2.82
C LYS A 20 -3.28 -11.41 -3.65
N GLU A 21 -4.42 -11.53 -3.01
CA GLU A 21 -5.71 -11.35 -3.64
C GLU A 21 -6.64 -10.63 -2.69
N VAL A 22 -7.10 -9.44 -3.05
CA VAL A 22 -7.91 -8.60 -2.17
C VAL A 22 -9.14 -8.06 -2.91
N ASP A 23 -10.22 -7.84 -2.17
CA ASP A 23 -11.38 -7.13 -2.67
C ASP A 23 -11.05 -5.63 -2.56
N TRP A 24 -11.01 -4.95 -3.72
CA TRP A 24 -10.67 -3.54 -3.75
C TRP A 24 -11.59 -2.67 -2.89
N ARG A 25 -12.84 -3.11 -2.67
CA ARG A 25 -13.79 -2.37 -1.85
C ARG A 25 -13.38 -2.32 -0.38
N GLU A 26 -12.63 -3.31 0.08
CA GLU A 26 -12.10 -3.32 1.45
C GLU A 26 -10.85 -2.46 1.59
N THR A 27 -10.19 -2.14 0.48
CA THR A 27 -8.95 -1.37 0.49
C THR A 27 -9.18 0.13 0.36
N LEU A 28 -10.16 0.54 -0.42
CA LEU A 28 -10.46 1.95 -0.64
C LEU A 28 -11.50 2.45 0.37
N GLY A 29 -11.49 3.72 0.63
CA GLY A 29 -12.38 4.35 1.61
C GLY A 29 -11.56 5.03 2.70
N SER A 30 -11.96 4.88 3.95
CA SER A 30 -11.26 5.52 5.07
C SER A 30 -9.91 4.85 5.32
N LEU A 31 -8.87 5.66 5.58
CA LEU A 31 -7.53 5.14 5.88
C LEU A 31 -7.54 4.19 7.06
N LYS A 32 -8.29 4.52 8.09
CA LYS A 32 -8.35 3.73 9.33
C LYS A 32 -8.88 2.32 9.09
N ASN A 33 -9.84 2.17 8.18
CA ASN A 33 -10.53 0.91 7.95
C ASN A 33 -10.05 0.18 6.69
N SER A 34 -9.08 0.74 5.98
CA SER A 34 -8.52 0.10 4.78
C SER A 34 -7.83 -1.22 5.13
N LEU A 35 -8.13 -2.26 4.37
CA LEU A 35 -7.45 -3.54 4.51
C LEU A 35 -5.93 -3.39 4.36
N VAL A 36 -5.47 -2.56 3.42
CA VAL A 36 -4.05 -2.33 3.20
C VAL A 36 -3.38 -1.79 4.47
N TYR A 37 -4.00 -0.80 5.12
CA TYR A 37 -3.45 -0.25 6.35
C TYR A 37 -3.55 -1.19 7.53
N ARG A 38 -4.60 -2.03 7.60
CA ARG A 38 -4.69 -3.06 8.63
C ARG A 38 -3.58 -4.09 8.49
N VAL A 39 -3.32 -4.54 7.28
CA VAL A 39 -2.22 -5.47 7.01
C VAL A 39 -0.89 -4.81 7.30
N ALA A 40 -0.69 -3.56 6.86
CA ALA A 40 0.53 -2.81 7.12
C ALA A 40 0.80 -2.68 8.62
N SER A 41 -0.24 -2.45 9.43
CA SER A 41 -0.08 -2.30 10.88
C SER A 41 0.41 -3.57 11.55
N GLN A 42 0.21 -4.72 10.93
CA GLN A 42 0.67 -6.01 11.45
C GLN A 42 2.13 -6.30 11.11
N HIS A 43 2.65 -5.70 10.04
CA HIS A 43 3.98 -6.02 9.53
C HIS A 43 4.98 -4.87 9.59
N ILE A 44 4.52 -3.63 9.50
CA ILE A 44 5.39 -2.46 9.45
C ILE A 44 5.43 -1.79 10.83
N SER A 45 6.63 -1.60 11.36
CA SER A 45 6.82 -1.04 12.70
C SER A 45 6.95 0.48 12.72
N HIS A 46 7.02 1.14 11.55
CA HIS A 46 7.14 2.60 11.50
C HIS A 46 5.99 3.22 10.72
N ALA A 47 5.39 4.25 11.31
CA ALA A 47 4.17 4.87 10.77
C ALA A 47 4.42 5.69 9.50
N ALA A 48 5.65 6.11 9.26
CA ALA A 48 5.97 7.01 8.14
C ALA A 48 6.23 6.32 6.81
N CYS A 49 6.07 4.99 6.74
CA CYS A 49 6.31 4.26 5.49
C CYS A 49 5.30 4.69 4.41
N PRO A 50 5.76 5.13 3.24
CA PRO A 50 4.86 5.58 2.17
C PRO A 50 4.26 4.44 1.34
N VAL A 51 4.70 3.20 1.53
CA VAL A 51 4.30 2.08 0.69
C VAL A 51 2.82 1.75 0.75
N PRO A 52 2.14 1.76 1.93
CA PRO A 52 0.69 1.53 1.95
C PRO A 52 -0.09 2.50 1.07
N SER A 53 0.29 3.79 1.06
CA SER A 53 -0.35 4.78 0.18
C SER A 53 -0.14 4.45 -1.30
N ALA A 54 1.07 4.00 -1.65
CA ALA A 54 1.38 3.62 -3.03
C ALA A 54 0.56 2.41 -3.48
N ILE A 55 0.37 1.43 -2.59
CA ILE A 55 -0.46 0.27 -2.86
C ILE A 55 -1.90 0.70 -3.15
N LEU A 56 -2.45 1.57 -2.32
CA LEU A 56 -3.81 2.08 -2.51
C LEU A 56 -3.94 2.84 -3.82
N LYS A 57 -2.95 3.65 -4.18
CA LYS A 57 -2.97 4.38 -5.45
C LYS A 57 -2.94 3.42 -6.63
N ALA A 58 -2.13 2.37 -6.55
CA ALA A 58 -2.08 1.35 -7.60
C ALA A 58 -3.44 0.64 -7.76
N ILE A 59 -4.11 0.33 -6.66
CA ILE A 59 -5.44 -0.28 -6.69
C ILE A 59 -6.46 0.67 -7.32
N GLU A 60 -6.43 1.95 -6.95
CA GLU A 60 -7.32 2.95 -7.53
C GLU A 60 -7.17 3.04 -9.04
N VAL A 61 -5.93 3.02 -9.53
CA VAL A 61 -5.65 3.05 -10.97
C VAL A 61 -6.19 1.78 -11.65
N GLU A 62 -5.96 0.62 -11.06
CA GLU A 62 -6.37 -0.66 -11.63
C GLU A 62 -7.89 -0.77 -11.77
N VAL A 63 -8.64 -0.27 -10.79
CA VAL A 63 -10.12 -0.31 -10.86
C VAL A 63 -10.73 0.88 -11.59
N GLY A 64 -9.91 1.76 -12.16
CA GLY A 64 -10.38 2.89 -12.94
C GLY A 64 -10.85 4.09 -12.12
N ALA A 65 -10.56 4.12 -10.82
CA ALA A 65 -10.99 5.21 -9.94
C ALA A 65 -10.03 6.41 -9.94
N ALA A 66 -8.83 6.26 -10.49
CA ALA A 66 -7.85 7.33 -10.56
C ALA A 66 -6.98 7.21 -11.78
N LEU A 67 -6.38 8.33 -12.19
CA LEU A 67 -5.40 8.35 -13.28
C LEU A 67 -4.05 7.86 -12.78
N SER A 68 -3.32 7.16 -13.65
CA SER A 68 -1.97 6.72 -13.36
C SER A 68 -1.05 7.94 -13.27
N GLN A 69 -0.45 8.14 -12.10
CA GLN A 69 0.41 9.28 -11.86
C GLN A 69 1.39 8.98 -10.73
N ASP A 70 2.67 9.15 -11.00
CA ASP A 70 3.70 8.91 -10.00
C ASP A 70 3.72 10.00 -8.94
N VAL A 71 4.10 9.62 -7.75
CA VAL A 71 4.38 10.56 -6.65
C VAL A 71 5.84 10.41 -6.27
N THR A 72 6.55 11.51 -6.23
CA THR A 72 7.97 11.53 -5.87
C THR A 72 8.14 12.30 -4.57
N MET A 73 8.81 11.70 -3.61
CA MET A 73 9.20 12.34 -2.35
C MET A 73 10.70 12.33 -2.21
N THR A 74 11.28 13.50 -1.98
CA THR A 74 12.70 13.65 -1.69
C THR A 74 12.84 14.11 -0.26
N ILE A 75 13.56 13.35 0.56
CA ILE A 75 13.70 13.63 1.98
C ILE A 75 15.17 13.85 2.27
N GLU A 76 15.49 15.02 2.77
CA GLU A 76 16.87 15.39 3.08
C GLU A 76 17.00 15.63 4.58
N ARG A 77 18.14 15.25 5.10
CA ARG A 77 18.50 15.50 6.48
C ARG A 77 19.10 16.89 6.59
N SER A 78 18.48 17.75 7.36
CA SER A 78 18.94 19.13 7.57
C SER A 78 19.97 19.24 8.69
#